data_db146aeaa7629268b014f2ccdceb54af
#
_entry.id   db146aeaa7629268b014f2ccdceb54af
#
_cell.length_a   1.000
_cell.length_b   1.000
_cell.length_c   1.000
_cell.angle_alpha   90.00
_cell.angle_beta   90.00
_cell.angle_gamma   90.00
#
_symmetry.space_group_name_H-M   'P 1'
#
loop_
_entity.id
_entity.type
_entity.pdbx_description
1 polymer ?
#
loop_
_entity_poly.entity_id
_entity_poly.type
_entity_poly.pdbx_seq_one_letter_code
_entity_poly.pdbx_strand_id
1 'polypeptide(L)'
;MNAFHDKIRALGLDFTPDMIMASIALYAPLLPGFDEAIVTRDIKYGSDERNRLDLFGASKDGGKRPVVVYIHGGGFVQGDKGNAGQPFYNNVGAWAARQGWLGVTATYRLAPAHQYPAGVEDMSGIIAWLRANAAEHGGDPDKIVLIGQSAGASHVGSYLASDQSAAIAKQSLAGAILMSGVYDLVNSVTGHFEHAYYGKDTALFEERSAIGGLARTEVPCLFTLAENDPENFHRQAAMLIGRWVTNKGKWPDFKLLEANNHISPVHQVGGSEDEVGPLIAWFVEKVTG
;
A
#
# COMPACT_ATOMS: atom_id res chain seq x y z
N MET A 1 2.03 17.62 24.29
CA MET A 1 1.52 16.33 23.77
C MET A 1 0.29 16.64 22.94
N ASN A 2 0.14 16.03 21.76
CA ASN A 2 -1.03 16.23 20.90
C ASN A 2 -2.17 15.37 21.46
N ALA A 3 -3.27 16.01 21.88
CA ALA A 3 -4.44 15.33 22.47
C ALA A 3 -5.10 14.32 21.49
N PHE A 4 -4.92 14.48 20.19
CA PHE A 4 -5.39 13.53 19.19
C PHE A 4 -4.54 12.25 19.20
N HIS A 5 -3.21 12.39 19.31
CA HIS A 5 -2.29 11.26 19.44
C HIS A 5 -2.59 10.41 20.69
N ASP A 6 -2.93 11.06 21.81
CA ASP A 6 -3.29 10.33 23.02
C ASP A 6 -4.57 9.50 22.85
N LYS A 7 -5.54 9.97 22.04
CA LYS A 7 -6.73 9.19 21.71
C LYS A 7 -6.40 7.94 20.87
N ILE A 8 -5.47 8.06 19.90
CA ILE A 8 -5.05 6.91 19.09
C ILE A 8 -4.31 5.89 19.94
N ARG A 9 -3.37 6.33 20.80
CA ARG A 9 -2.65 5.43 21.73
C ARG A 9 -3.60 4.70 22.68
N ALA A 10 -4.67 5.37 23.14
CA ALA A 10 -5.66 4.77 24.02
C ALA A 10 -6.47 3.63 23.37
N LEU A 11 -6.47 3.50 22.04
CA LEU A 11 -7.10 2.36 21.34
C LEU A 11 -6.31 1.06 21.48
N GLY A 12 -5.04 1.12 21.93
CA GLY A 12 -4.21 -0.04 22.19
C GLY A 12 -3.58 -0.66 20.94
N LEU A 13 -2.97 -1.84 21.13
CA LEU A 13 -2.22 -2.58 20.10
C LEU A 13 -3.03 -3.68 19.41
N ASP A 14 -4.17 -4.07 20.01
CA ASP A 14 -4.97 -5.18 19.50
C ASP A 14 -5.73 -4.80 18.24
N PHE A 15 -5.53 -5.54 17.17
CA PHE A 15 -6.22 -5.33 15.90
C PHE A 15 -7.62 -5.96 15.95
N THR A 16 -8.55 -5.26 16.57
CA THR A 16 -9.96 -5.69 16.77
C THR A 16 -10.93 -4.87 15.91
N PRO A 17 -12.14 -5.40 15.64
CA PRO A 17 -13.19 -4.61 14.97
C PRO A 17 -13.51 -3.31 15.71
N ASP A 18 -13.52 -3.30 17.03
CA ASP A 18 -13.80 -2.11 17.84
C ASP A 18 -12.71 -1.05 17.67
N MET A 19 -11.43 -1.45 17.68
CA MET A 19 -10.30 -0.54 17.42
C MET A 19 -10.39 0.06 16.01
N ILE A 20 -10.73 -0.76 15.01
CA ILE A 20 -10.90 -0.32 13.62
C ILE A 20 -12.01 0.74 13.53
N MET A 21 -13.18 0.45 14.08
CA MET A 21 -14.33 1.36 14.06
C MET A 21 -14.06 2.65 14.83
N ALA A 22 -13.39 2.58 15.98
CA ALA A 22 -13.02 3.76 16.76
C ALA A 22 -12.00 4.63 16.00
N SER A 23 -11.00 4.02 15.33
CA SER A 23 -10.06 4.76 14.47
C SER A 23 -10.76 5.44 13.30
N ILE A 24 -11.65 4.74 12.60
CA ILE A 24 -12.46 5.30 11.51
C ILE A 24 -13.25 6.52 12.02
N ALA A 25 -13.92 6.40 13.19
CA ALA A 25 -14.70 7.48 13.77
C ALA A 25 -13.87 8.70 14.15
N LEU A 26 -12.59 8.51 14.53
CA LEU A 26 -11.67 9.60 14.83
C LEU A 26 -11.18 10.32 13.56
N TYR A 27 -10.87 9.59 12.48
CA TYR A 27 -10.26 10.18 11.28
C TYR A 27 -11.27 10.68 10.25
N ALA A 28 -12.43 10.02 10.08
CA ALA A 28 -13.39 10.38 9.05
C ALA A 28 -13.83 11.86 9.08
N PRO A 29 -14.12 12.47 10.27
CA PRO A 29 -14.49 13.89 10.35
C PRO A 29 -13.37 14.85 10.00
N LEU A 30 -12.11 14.40 9.99
CA LEU A 30 -10.93 15.22 9.73
C LEU A 30 -10.58 15.30 8.24
N LEU A 31 -11.16 14.43 7.43
CA LEU A 31 -10.89 14.38 6.01
C LEU A 31 -11.69 15.47 5.28
N PRO A 32 -11.06 16.23 4.38
CA PRO A 32 -11.78 17.10 3.47
C PRO A 32 -12.61 16.25 2.51
N GLY A 33 -13.78 16.71 2.16
CA GLY A 33 -14.52 16.15 1.04
C GLY A 33 -13.72 16.22 -0.26
N PHE A 34 -14.13 15.44 -1.24
CA PHE A 34 -13.61 15.54 -2.61
C PHE A 34 -14.79 15.55 -3.60
N ASP A 35 -14.53 16.12 -4.78
CA ASP A 35 -15.53 16.16 -5.86
C ASP A 35 -15.49 14.83 -6.63
N GLU A 36 -16.59 14.11 -6.67
CA GLU A 36 -16.72 12.87 -7.46
C GLU A 36 -16.46 13.12 -8.97
N ALA A 37 -16.62 14.34 -9.46
CA ALA A 37 -16.35 14.68 -10.85
C ALA A 37 -14.86 14.51 -11.25
N ILE A 38 -13.94 14.50 -10.28
CA ILE A 38 -12.52 14.22 -10.54
C ILE A 38 -12.20 12.72 -10.60
N VAL A 39 -13.17 11.84 -10.37
CA VAL A 39 -12.95 10.40 -10.23
C VAL A 39 -13.51 9.65 -11.43
N THR A 40 -12.67 8.86 -12.07
CA THR A 40 -13.10 7.85 -13.06
C THR A 40 -13.08 6.49 -12.40
N ARG A 41 -14.27 5.91 -12.22
CA ARG A 41 -14.49 4.71 -11.42
C ARG A 41 -14.43 3.41 -12.22
N ASP A 42 -14.05 2.33 -11.53
CA ASP A 42 -14.24 0.94 -11.93
C ASP A 42 -13.63 0.56 -13.29
N ILE A 43 -12.50 1.17 -13.61
CA ILE A 43 -11.74 0.82 -14.80
C ILE A 43 -11.18 -0.59 -14.63
N LYS A 44 -11.45 -1.47 -15.58
CA LYS A 44 -10.93 -2.85 -15.58
C LYS A 44 -9.47 -2.88 -15.99
N TYR A 45 -8.60 -3.49 -15.17
CA TYR A 45 -7.22 -3.78 -15.54
C TYR A 45 -6.96 -5.28 -15.82
N GLY A 46 -7.98 -6.14 -15.59
CA GLY A 46 -7.93 -7.58 -15.82
C GLY A 46 -9.34 -8.17 -16.00
N SER A 47 -9.41 -9.50 -16.08
CA SER A 47 -10.65 -10.22 -16.39
C SER A 47 -11.54 -10.49 -15.18
N ASP A 48 -10.98 -10.53 -13.97
CA ASP A 48 -11.73 -10.77 -12.74
C ASP A 48 -12.60 -9.56 -12.36
N GLU A 49 -13.70 -9.80 -11.67
CA GLU A 49 -14.60 -8.73 -11.22
C GLU A 49 -13.90 -7.75 -10.26
N ARG A 50 -12.92 -8.23 -9.50
CA ARG A 50 -12.13 -7.40 -8.60
C ARG A 50 -10.92 -6.74 -9.27
N ASN A 51 -10.60 -7.04 -10.50
CA ASN A 51 -9.53 -6.38 -11.24
C ASN A 51 -9.98 -4.98 -11.69
N ARG A 52 -10.16 -4.05 -10.73
CA ARG A 52 -10.63 -2.69 -10.96
C ARG A 52 -9.73 -1.66 -10.30
N LEU A 53 -9.66 -0.50 -10.92
CA LEU A 53 -9.02 0.67 -10.36
C LEU A 53 -9.87 1.93 -10.59
N ASP A 54 -9.68 2.93 -9.74
CA ASP A 54 -10.24 4.27 -9.89
C ASP A 54 -9.11 5.25 -10.13
N LEU A 55 -9.34 6.24 -11.02
CA LEU A 55 -8.42 7.34 -11.28
C LEU A 55 -8.96 8.62 -10.66
N PHE A 56 -8.08 9.38 -10.01
CA PHE A 56 -8.38 10.66 -9.39
C PHE A 56 -7.56 11.76 -10.08
N GLY A 57 -8.24 12.83 -10.52
CA GLY A 57 -7.61 13.95 -11.20
C GLY A 57 -7.09 13.60 -12.60
N ALA A 58 -7.71 12.63 -13.27
CA ALA A 58 -7.38 12.32 -14.67
C ALA A 58 -7.58 13.55 -15.57
N SER A 59 -6.67 13.77 -16.50
CA SER A 59 -6.70 14.89 -17.45
C SER A 59 -6.16 14.46 -18.80
N LYS A 60 -6.66 15.09 -19.87
CA LYS A 60 -6.20 14.86 -21.26
C LYS A 60 -5.23 15.95 -21.74
N ASP A 61 -4.64 16.71 -20.84
CA ASP A 61 -3.74 17.81 -21.15
C ASP A 61 -2.33 17.38 -21.58
N GLY A 62 -2.06 16.07 -21.63
CA GLY A 62 -0.75 15.50 -22.00
C GLY A 62 0.32 15.70 -20.93
N GLY A 63 -0.09 16.05 -19.70
CA GLY A 63 0.82 16.19 -18.55
C GLY A 63 1.55 14.88 -18.27
N LYS A 64 2.79 14.98 -17.78
CA LYS A 64 3.61 13.84 -17.34
C LYS A 64 3.73 13.83 -15.81
N ARG A 65 2.59 13.69 -15.14
CA ARG A 65 2.51 13.75 -13.69
C ARG A 65 2.89 12.40 -13.07
N PRO A 66 3.52 12.36 -11.89
CA PRO A 66 3.67 11.12 -11.15
C PRO A 66 2.33 10.39 -11.01
N VAL A 67 2.37 9.06 -11.05
CA VAL A 67 1.23 8.18 -10.84
C VAL A 67 1.38 7.52 -9.48
N VAL A 68 0.48 7.85 -8.55
CA VAL A 68 0.52 7.33 -7.18
C VAL A 68 -0.60 6.32 -6.98
N VAL A 69 -0.23 5.06 -6.75
CA VAL A 69 -1.15 3.92 -6.74
C VAL A 69 -1.28 3.37 -5.33
N TYR A 70 -2.47 3.40 -4.77
CA TYR A 70 -2.76 2.81 -3.47
C TYR A 70 -3.37 1.40 -3.59
N ILE A 71 -2.77 0.46 -2.86
CA ILE A 71 -3.20 -0.94 -2.73
C ILE A 71 -3.66 -1.18 -1.28
N HIS A 72 -4.94 -1.49 -1.12
CA HIS A 72 -5.60 -1.56 0.18
C HIS A 72 -5.15 -2.75 1.04
N GLY A 73 -5.31 -2.61 2.35
CA GLY A 73 -5.22 -3.70 3.31
C GLY A 73 -6.47 -4.58 3.35
N GLY A 74 -6.63 -5.36 4.42
CA GLY A 74 -7.81 -6.21 4.65
C GLY A 74 -7.49 -7.69 4.81
N GLY A 75 -6.27 -8.03 5.26
CA GLY A 75 -5.88 -9.40 5.60
C GLY A 75 -6.00 -10.38 4.43
N PHE A 76 -5.87 -9.91 3.18
CA PHE A 76 -6.00 -10.70 1.95
C PHE A 76 -7.43 -11.20 1.63
N VAL A 77 -8.38 -11.13 2.58
CA VAL A 77 -9.72 -11.74 2.47
C VAL A 77 -10.84 -10.73 2.31
N GLN A 78 -10.53 -9.44 2.49
CA GLN A 78 -11.49 -8.35 2.39
C GLN A 78 -10.81 -7.04 2.00
N GLY A 79 -11.58 -5.96 1.92
CA GLY A 79 -11.12 -4.63 1.59
C GLY A 79 -11.58 -4.17 0.21
N ASP A 80 -11.43 -2.88 -0.04
CA ASP A 80 -11.81 -2.25 -1.30
C ASP A 80 -10.92 -1.02 -1.58
N LYS A 81 -10.93 -0.54 -2.83
CA LYS A 81 -10.24 0.68 -3.28
C LYS A 81 -10.91 1.98 -2.81
N GLY A 82 -12.12 1.88 -2.27
CA GLY A 82 -13.03 2.96 -1.94
C GLY A 82 -14.27 2.94 -2.83
N ASN A 83 -15.40 3.37 -2.26
CA ASN A 83 -16.69 3.47 -2.95
C ASN A 83 -17.16 4.92 -3.01
N ALA A 84 -18.02 5.24 -3.97
CA ALA A 84 -18.59 6.57 -4.11
C ALA A 84 -19.22 7.05 -2.79
N GLY A 85 -18.93 8.29 -2.41
CA GLY A 85 -19.43 8.89 -1.18
C GLY A 85 -18.78 8.41 0.12
N GLN A 86 -17.86 7.45 0.09
CA GLN A 86 -17.11 6.99 1.25
C GLN A 86 -15.77 7.71 1.37
N PRO A 87 -15.32 8.07 2.60
CA PRO A 87 -14.03 8.76 2.74
C PRO A 87 -12.84 7.84 2.41
N PHE A 88 -12.87 6.59 2.86
CA PHE A 88 -11.76 5.63 2.74
C PHE A 88 -12.01 4.61 1.61
N TYR A 89 -11.07 4.34 0.70
CA TYR A 89 -9.73 4.95 0.64
C TYR A 89 -9.65 6.02 -0.47
N ASN A 90 -10.78 6.65 -0.78
CA ASN A 90 -10.84 7.75 -1.72
C ASN A 90 -9.95 8.93 -1.29
N ASN A 91 -9.76 9.12 0.03
CA ASN A 91 -8.91 10.16 0.58
C ASN A 91 -7.48 10.12 0.02
N VAL A 92 -6.90 8.93 -0.17
CA VAL A 92 -5.53 8.78 -0.70
C VAL A 92 -5.46 9.20 -2.16
N GLY A 93 -6.41 8.73 -2.99
CA GLY A 93 -6.50 9.11 -4.40
C GLY A 93 -6.76 10.60 -4.60
N ALA A 94 -7.73 11.15 -3.87
CA ALA A 94 -8.07 12.57 -3.92
C ALA A 94 -6.93 13.45 -3.39
N TRP A 95 -6.21 13.01 -2.35
CA TRP A 95 -5.03 13.69 -1.86
C TRP A 95 -3.92 13.73 -2.93
N ALA A 96 -3.64 12.60 -3.59
CA ALA A 96 -2.67 12.55 -4.67
C ALA A 96 -3.02 13.52 -5.81
N ALA A 97 -4.31 13.60 -6.18
CA ALA A 97 -4.80 14.56 -7.16
C ALA A 97 -4.56 16.03 -6.73
N ARG A 98 -4.74 16.34 -5.42
CA ARG A 98 -4.44 17.68 -4.87
C ARG A 98 -2.94 18.00 -4.89
N GLN A 99 -2.05 17.00 -4.86
CA GLN A 99 -0.61 17.21 -5.08
C GLN A 99 -0.24 17.45 -6.55
N GLY A 100 -1.22 17.42 -7.46
CA GLY A 100 -0.99 17.56 -8.89
C GLY A 100 -0.57 16.24 -9.57
N TRP A 101 -0.77 15.09 -8.93
CA TRP A 101 -0.45 13.76 -9.45
C TRP A 101 -1.69 13.05 -9.99
N LEU A 102 -1.49 12.00 -10.76
CA LEU A 102 -2.56 11.06 -11.07
C LEU A 102 -2.69 10.09 -9.90
N GLY A 103 -3.75 10.26 -9.09
CA GLY A 103 -4.08 9.34 -8.02
C GLY A 103 -4.77 8.09 -8.55
N VAL A 104 -4.41 6.92 -8.01
CA VAL A 104 -5.00 5.63 -8.36
C VAL A 104 -5.28 4.85 -7.09
N THR A 105 -6.47 4.26 -6.98
CA THR A 105 -6.76 3.24 -5.97
C THR A 105 -7.20 1.96 -6.68
N ALA A 106 -6.73 0.79 -6.24
CA ALA A 106 -7.00 -0.45 -6.94
C ALA A 106 -7.43 -1.57 -5.98
N THR A 107 -8.35 -2.40 -6.46
CA THR A 107 -8.69 -3.69 -5.84
C THR A 107 -7.85 -4.81 -6.43
N TYR A 108 -7.81 -5.93 -5.76
CA TYR A 108 -7.16 -7.17 -6.17
C TYR A 108 -8.05 -8.36 -5.77
N ARG A 109 -7.79 -9.55 -6.33
CA ARG A 109 -8.52 -10.80 -6.02
C ARG A 109 -8.29 -11.21 -4.57
N LEU A 110 -9.32 -11.73 -3.92
CA LEU A 110 -9.31 -12.05 -2.49
C LEU A 110 -9.21 -13.56 -2.23
N ALA A 111 -8.50 -13.89 -1.17
CA ALA A 111 -8.48 -15.24 -0.59
C ALA A 111 -9.80 -15.52 0.16
N PRO A 112 -10.19 -16.80 0.37
CA PRO A 112 -9.46 -18.00 -0.03
C PRO A 112 -9.68 -18.42 -1.49
N ALA A 113 -10.58 -17.75 -2.24
CA ALA A 113 -10.88 -18.07 -3.64
C ALA A 113 -9.64 -17.92 -4.55
N HIS A 114 -8.81 -16.92 -4.24
CA HIS A 114 -7.58 -16.61 -4.98
C HIS A 114 -6.38 -16.54 -4.02
N GLN A 115 -5.67 -17.65 -3.94
CA GLN A 115 -4.47 -17.77 -3.11
C GLN A 115 -3.22 -17.27 -3.83
N TYR A 116 -2.09 -17.23 -3.11
CA TYR A 116 -0.77 -16.94 -3.69
C TYR A 116 -0.51 -17.82 -4.94
N PRO A 117 -0.05 -17.26 -6.07
CA PRO A 117 0.49 -15.90 -6.24
C PRO A 117 -0.49 -14.86 -6.82
N ALA A 118 -1.81 -15.03 -6.68
CA ALA A 118 -2.82 -14.16 -7.30
C ALA A 118 -2.56 -12.65 -7.09
N GLY A 119 -2.12 -12.24 -5.89
CA GLY A 119 -1.78 -10.83 -5.63
C GLY A 119 -0.58 -10.33 -6.45
N VAL A 120 0.42 -11.18 -6.71
CA VAL A 120 1.56 -10.83 -7.58
C VAL A 120 1.10 -10.62 -9.03
N GLU A 121 0.20 -11.49 -9.50
CA GLU A 121 -0.40 -11.39 -10.85
C GLU A 121 -1.24 -10.11 -10.97
N ASP A 122 -2.03 -9.77 -9.94
CA ASP A 122 -2.84 -8.57 -9.92
C ASP A 122 -1.99 -7.30 -9.91
N MET A 123 -0.90 -7.25 -9.12
CA MET A 123 0.05 -6.14 -9.19
C MET A 123 0.66 -6.01 -10.59
N SER A 124 1.01 -7.14 -11.23
CA SER A 124 1.51 -7.14 -12.61
C SER A 124 0.48 -6.57 -13.59
N GLY A 125 -0.80 -6.93 -13.42
CA GLY A 125 -1.90 -6.42 -14.22
C GLY A 125 -2.12 -4.91 -14.06
N ILE A 126 -2.10 -4.41 -12.83
CA ILE A 126 -2.22 -2.97 -12.51
C ILE A 126 -1.09 -2.19 -13.20
N ILE A 127 0.16 -2.65 -13.04
CA ILE A 127 1.32 -1.98 -13.63
C ILE A 127 1.27 -2.03 -15.16
N ALA A 128 0.92 -3.17 -15.75
CA ALA A 128 0.79 -3.30 -17.20
C ALA A 128 -0.28 -2.33 -17.75
N TRP A 129 -1.43 -2.23 -17.07
CA TRP A 129 -2.49 -1.31 -17.45
C TRP A 129 -2.02 0.15 -17.38
N LEU A 130 -1.38 0.54 -16.27
CA LEU A 130 -0.87 1.91 -16.08
C LEU A 130 0.19 2.28 -17.13
N ARG A 131 1.11 1.38 -17.41
CA ARG A 131 2.13 1.62 -18.44
C ARG A 131 1.52 1.83 -19.84
N ALA A 132 0.44 1.16 -20.14
CA ALA A 132 -0.25 1.29 -21.42
C ALA A 132 -1.15 2.53 -21.50
N ASN A 133 -1.76 2.96 -20.39
CA ASN A 133 -2.87 3.91 -20.42
C ASN A 133 -2.65 5.20 -19.62
N ALA A 134 -1.69 5.27 -18.67
CA ALA A 134 -1.54 6.43 -17.79
C ALA A 134 -1.35 7.75 -18.55
N ALA A 135 -0.64 7.73 -19.68
CA ALA A 135 -0.40 8.91 -20.50
C ALA A 135 -1.70 9.53 -21.04
N GLU A 136 -2.71 8.73 -21.38
CA GLU A 136 -4.03 9.21 -21.85
C GLU A 136 -4.83 9.90 -20.73
N HIS A 137 -4.42 9.67 -19.47
CA HIS A 137 -5.01 10.24 -18.28
C HIS A 137 -4.12 11.31 -17.62
N GLY A 138 -3.07 11.77 -18.32
CA GLY A 138 -2.15 12.82 -17.86
C GLY A 138 -1.11 12.34 -16.83
N GLY A 139 -0.92 11.03 -16.67
CA GLY A 139 0.13 10.42 -15.86
C GLY A 139 1.37 10.08 -16.68
N ASP A 140 2.52 10.00 -16.02
CA ASP A 140 3.77 9.52 -16.62
C ASP A 140 3.93 8.01 -16.35
N PRO A 141 3.88 7.15 -17.38
CA PRO A 141 4.05 5.70 -17.21
C PRO A 141 5.42 5.28 -16.68
N ASP A 142 6.40 6.19 -16.68
CA ASP A 142 7.75 5.95 -16.15
C ASP A 142 7.92 6.50 -14.71
N LYS A 143 6.89 7.15 -14.15
CA LYS A 143 6.88 7.73 -12.80
C LYS A 143 5.78 7.12 -11.91
N ILE A 144 5.69 5.79 -11.87
CA ILE A 144 4.70 5.06 -11.07
C ILE A 144 5.28 4.77 -9.69
N VAL A 145 4.56 5.16 -8.63
CA VAL A 145 4.87 4.85 -7.22
C VAL A 145 3.74 4.03 -6.62
N LEU A 146 4.06 2.82 -6.13
CA LEU A 146 3.10 1.97 -5.41
C LEU A 146 3.09 2.32 -3.92
N ILE A 147 1.91 2.36 -3.33
CA ILE A 147 1.70 2.47 -1.88
C ILE A 147 0.87 1.27 -1.46
N GLY A 148 1.43 0.39 -0.64
CA GLY A 148 0.69 -0.73 -0.05
C GLY A 148 0.59 -0.59 1.46
N GLN A 149 -0.56 -0.97 2.03
CA GLN A 149 -0.78 -1.00 3.46
C GLN A 149 -1.20 -2.40 3.90
N SER A 150 -0.59 -2.96 4.99
CA SER A 150 -0.94 -4.28 5.53
C SER A 150 -0.85 -5.38 4.45
N ALA A 151 -1.92 -6.11 4.15
CA ALA A 151 -1.98 -7.08 3.05
C ALA A 151 -1.58 -6.45 1.70
N GLY A 152 -1.95 -5.18 1.43
CA GLY A 152 -1.51 -4.46 0.25
C GLY A 152 0.01 -4.28 0.19
N ALA A 153 0.65 -3.99 1.34
CA ALA A 153 2.11 -3.92 1.42
C ALA A 153 2.76 -5.29 1.19
N SER A 154 2.13 -6.36 1.66
CA SER A 154 2.60 -7.74 1.41
C SER A 154 2.50 -8.10 -0.08
N HIS A 155 1.42 -7.71 -0.78
CA HIS A 155 1.29 -7.89 -2.23
C HIS A 155 2.34 -7.11 -3.01
N VAL A 156 2.54 -5.83 -2.68
CA VAL A 156 3.61 -5.01 -3.28
C VAL A 156 4.98 -5.62 -3.00
N GLY A 157 5.25 -6.05 -1.77
CA GLY A 157 6.50 -6.72 -1.38
C GLY A 157 6.75 -8.00 -2.16
N SER A 158 5.72 -8.85 -2.32
CA SER A 158 5.80 -10.08 -3.12
C SER A 158 6.04 -9.80 -4.61
N TYR A 159 5.41 -8.75 -5.15
CA TYR A 159 5.63 -8.31 -6.53
C TYR A 159 7.08 -7.85 -6.76
N LEU A 160 7.64 -7.06 -5.84
CA LEU A 160 9.04 -6.62 -5.90
C LEU A 160 10.06 -7.74 -5.70
N ALA A 161 9.67 -8.79 -4.99
CA ALA A 161 10.52 -9.93 -4.63
C ALA A 161 10.53 -11.04 -5.67
N SER A 162 9.46 -11.17 -6.48
CA SER A 162 9.29 -12.26 -7.44
C SER A 162 10.26 -12.13 -8.60
N ASP A 163 10.98 -13.22 -8.92
CA ASP A 163 11.92 -13.26 -10.05
C ASP A 163 11.22 -12.97 -11.40
N GLN A 164 9.92 -13.29 -11.51
CA GLN A 164 9.13 -13.05 -12.73
C GLN A 164 8.81 -11.56 -12.92
N SER A 165 8.62 -10.81 -11.84
CA SER A 165 8.19 -9.39 -11.88
C SER A 165 9.30 -8.40 -11.52
N ALA A 166 10.36 -8.81 -10.86
CA ALA A 166 11.41 -7.92 -10.38
C ALA A 166 12.07 -7.09 -11.50
N ALA A 167 12.33 -7.70 -12.65
CA ALA A 167 12.89 -7.00 -13.81
C ALA A 167 11.92 -5.96 -14.38
N ILE A 168 10.62 -6.30 -14.45
CA ILE A 168 9.55 -5.40 -14.90
C ILE A 168 9.35 -4.29 -13.86
N ALA A 169 9.34 -4.62 -12.57
CA ALA A 169 9.22 -3.67 -11.48
C ALA A 169 10.34 -2.62 -11.53
N LYS A 170 11.58 -3.05 -11.70
CA LYS A 170 12.74 -2.15 -11.83
C LYS A 170 12.62 -1.16 -13.00
N GLN A 171 12.02 -1.59 -14.11
CA GLN A 171 11.85 -0.75 -15.30
C GLN A 171 10.59 0.13 -15.27
N SER A 172 9.62 -0.22 -14.42
CA SER A 172 8.28 0.36 -14.45
C SER A 172 7.97 1.23 -13.23
N LEU A 173 8.64 1.01 -12.11
CA LEU A 173 8.37 1.72 -10.87
C LEU A 173 9.48 2.72 -10.56
N ALA A 174 9.09 3.95 -10.30
CA ALA A 174 9.96 4.95 -9.71
C ALA A 174 10.24 4.64 -8.23
N GLY A 175 9.26 4.06 -7.51
CA GLY A 175 9.43 3.67 -6.11
C GLY A 175 8.23 2.91 -5.54
N ALA A 176 8.38 2.45 -4.29
CA ALA A 176 7.32 1.80 -3.53
C ALA A 176 7.34 2.22 -2.06
N ILE A 177 6.16 2.42 -1.46
CA ILE A 177 5.95 2.67 -0.04
C ILE A 177 5.21 1.48 0.55
N LEU A 178 5.82 0.82 1.54
CA LEU A 178 5.29 -0.39 2.14
C LEU A 178 5.00 -0.14 3.63
N MET A 179 3.71 -0.07 3.97
CA MET A 179 3.24 0.28 5.31
C MET A 179 2.80 -0.99 6.04
N SER A 180 3.54 -1.39 7.08
CA SER A 180 3.19 -2.49 7.99
C SER A 180 2.78 -3.80 7.27
N GLY A 181 3.65 -4.33 6.41
CA GLY A 181 3.40 -5.57 5.65
C GLY A 181 3.98 -6.82 6.34
N VAL A 182 3.54 -7.99 5.89
CA VAL A 182 4.10 -9.31 6.22
C VAL A 182 4.96 -9.79 5.05
N TYR A 183 6.23 -10.06 5.30
CA TYR A 183 7.22 -10.41 4.27
C TYR A 183 7.94 -11.73 4.52
N ASP A 184 8.06 -12.15 5.78
CA ASP A 184 8.65 -13.42 6.20
C ASP A 184 7.56 -14.29 6.83
N LEU A 185 7.23 -15.41 6.19
CA LEU A 185 6.23 -16.35 6.67
C LEU A 185 6.83 -17.43 7.57
N VAL A 186 8.13 -17.71 7.42
CA VAL A 186 8.83 -18.77 8.15
C VAL A 186 9.01 -18.38 9.63
N ASN A 187 9.40 -17.12 9.86
CA ASN A 187 9.68 -16.60 11.21
C ASN A 187 8.52 -15.74 11.76
N SER A 188 7.35 -15.81 11.12
CA SER A 188 6.16 -15.04 11.47
C SER A 188 5.21 -15.87 12.33
N VAL A 189 4.40 -15.20 13.13
CA VAL A 189 3.18 -15.78 13.70
C VAL A 189 2.10 -15.68 12.63
N THR A 190 1.95 -16.75 11.83
CA THR A 190 0.91 -16.82 10.80
C THR A 190 -0.44 -17.19 11.41
N GLY A 191 -1.47 -16.47 11.01
CA GLY A 191 -2.84 -16.63 11.49
C GLY A 191 -3.84 -16.98 10.38
N HIS A 192 -5.10 -16.76 10.66
CA HIS A 192 -6.20 -17.04 9.74
C HIS A 192 -6.03 -16.37 8.38
N PHE A 193 -5.59 -15.12 8.37
CA PHE A 193 -5.44 -14.32 7.16
C PHE A 193 -4.31 -14.80 6.25
N GLU A 194 -3.14 -15.05 6.83
CA GLU A 194 -1.99 -15.59 6.10
C GLU A 194 -2.29 -16.99 5.57
N HIS A 195 -2.92 -17.85 6.39
CA HIS A 195 -3.33 -19.19 5.97
C HIS A 195 -4.37 -19.18 4.84
N ALA A 196 -5.28 -18.21 4.84
CA ALA A 196 -6.26 -18.07 3.75
C ALA A 196 -5.58 -17.77 2.41
N TYR A 197 -4.55 -16.91 2.41
CA TYR A 197 -3.87 -16.48 1.20
C TYR A 197 -2.66 -17.35 0.83
N TYR A 198 -1.77 -17.61 1.79
CA TYR A 198 -0.55 -18.38 1.55
C TYR A 198 -0.72 -19.89 1.73
N GLY A 199 -1.89 -20.35 2.19
CA GLY A 199 -2.11 -21.76 2.54
C GLY A 199 -1.56 -22.11 3.92
N LYS A 200 -1.76 -23.39 4.33
CA LYS A 200 -1.36 -23.90 5.64
C LYS A 200 -0.09 -24.77 5.60
N ASP A 201 0.38 -25.10 4.40
CA ASP A 201 1.58 -25.92 4.21
C ASP A 201 2.83 -25.08 4.47
N THR A 202 3.41 -25.23 5.65
CA THR A 202 4.61 -24.47 6.07
C THR A 202 5.86 -24.81 5.25
N ALA A 203 5.88 -25.95 4.54
CA ALA A 203 6.98 -26.30 3.65
C ALA A 203 7.10 -25.32 2.46
N LEU A 204 6.01 -24.63 2.12
CA LEU A 204 5.96 -23.62 1.04
C LEU A 204 6.25 -22.19 1.53
N PHE A 205 6.40 -21.97 2.82
CA PHE A 205 6.53 -20.63 3.39
C PHE A 205 7.83 -19.94 2.98
N GLU A 206 8.94 -20.68 2.86
CA GLU A 206 10.21 -20.11 2.39
C GLU A 206 10.06 -19.57 0.96
N GLU A 207 9.47 -20.35 0.05
CA GLU A 207 9.23 -19.96 -1.36
C GLU A 207 8.26 -18.77 -1.48
N ARG A 208 7.23 -18.73 -0.60
CA ARG A 208 6.19 -17.70 -0.62
C ARG A 208 6.55 -16.45 0.17
N SER A 209 7.66 -16.46 0.89
CA SER A 209 8.17 -15.31 1.65
C SER A 209 8.82 -14.28 0.73
N ALA A 210 8.38 -13.02 0.85
CA ALA A 210 8.91 -11.93 0.04
C ALA A 210 10.26 -11.38 0.55
N ILE A 211 10.60 -11.60 1.83
CA ILE A 211 11.68 -10.89 2.52
C ILE A 211 13.03 -10.98 1.81
N GLY A 212 13.37 -12.15 1.26
CA GLY A 212 14.66 -12.38 0.59
C GLY A 212 14.80 -11.57 -0.70
N GLY A 213 13.80 -11.63 -1.57
CA GLY A 213 13.75 -10.88 -2.83
C GLY A 213 13.59 -9.38 -2.60
N LEU A 214 12.66 -9.00 -1.70
CA LEU A 214 12.40 -7.61 -1.35
C LEU A 214 13.67 -6.90 -0.82
N ALA A 215 14.46 -7.56 0.02
CA ALA A 215 15.71 -6.98 0.52
C ALA A 215 16.81 -6.85 -0.55
N ARG A 216 16.63 -7.45 -1.73
CA ARG A 216 17.52 -7.31 -2.88
C ARG A 216 17.00 -6.37 -3.96
N THR A 217 15.71 -5.97 -3.90
CA THR A 217 15.10 -5.13 -4.94
C THR A 217 15.93 -3.88 -5.23
N GLU A 218 16.00 -3.49 -6.50
CA GLU A 218 16.64 -2.25 -6.92
C GLU A 218 15.64 -1.07 -7.01
N VAL A 219 14.34 -1.34 -6.87
CA VAL A 219 13.32 -0.30 -6.77
C VAL A 219 13.50 0.46 -5.46
N PRO A 220 13.57 1.80 -5.48
CA PRO A 220 13.57 2.60 -4.26
C PRO A 220 12.37 2.27 -3.37
N CYS A 221 12.60 2.01 -2.08
CA CYS A 221 11.55 1.66 -1.14
C CYS A 221 11.59 2.56 0.11
N LEU A 222 10.42 2.99 0.55
CA LEU A 222 10.18 3.55 1.89
C LEU A 222 9.35 2.53 2.68
N PHE A 223 9.85 2.14 3.83
CA PHE A 223 9.12 1.27 4.76
C PHE A 223 8.59 2.08 5.94
N THR A 224 7.38 1.79 6.37
CA THR A 224 6.83 2.38 7.59
C THR A 224 6.27 1.31 8.52
N LEU A 225 6.24 1.63 9.81
CA LEU A 225 5.65 0.85 10.87
C LEU A 225 4.90 1.80 11.80
N ALA A 226 3.68 1.47 12.18
CA ALA A 226 2.96 2.23 13.18
C ALA A 226 3.45 1.88 14.60
N GLU A 227 3.53 2.89 15.50
CA GLU A 227 3.94 2.68 16.90
C GLU A 227 3.08 1.63 17.59
N ASN A 228 1.77 1.65 17.33
CA ASN A 228 0.79 0.73 17.91
C ASN A 228 0.36 -0.37 16.92
N ASP A 229 1.27 -0.83 16.08
CA ASP A 229 1.06 -2.05 15.30
C ASP A 229 1.06 -3.29 16.23
N PRO A 230 0.30 -4.36 15.91
CA PRO A 230 0.45 -5.64 16.57
C PRO A 230 1.89 -6.18 16.47
N GLU A 231 2.31 -6.92 17.51
CA GLU A 231 3.70 -7.40 17.69
C GLU A 231 4.30 -8.05 16.42
N ASN A 232 3.50 -8.81 15.66
CA ASN A 232 3.99 -9.47 14.45
C ASN A 232 4.55 -8.47 13.43
N PHE A 233 3.95 -7.29 13.25
CA PHE A 233 4.44 -6.28 12.31
C PHE A 233 5.75 -5.65 12.78
N HIS A 234 5.96 -5.47 14.08
CA HIS A 234 7.24 -5.06 14.64
C HIS A 234 8.34 -6.07 14.33
N ARG A 235 8.05 -7.38 14.48
CA ARG A 235 8.97 -8.47 14.11
C ARG A 235 9.28 -8.45 12.62
N GLN A 236 8.26 -8.27 11.75
CA GLN A 236 8.42 -8.18 10.30
C GLN A 236 9.34 -7.03 9.91
N ALA A 237 9.14 -5.85 10.48
CA ALA A 237 9.99 -4.68 10.25
C ALA A 237 11.44 -4.92 10.67
N ALA A 238 11.66 -5.49 11.86
CA ALA A 238 13.00 -5.79 12.37
C ALA A 238 13.74 -6.80 11.48
N MET A 239 13.06 -7.88 11.07
CA MET A 239 13.63 -8.90 10.17
C MET A 239 13.97 -8.31 8.80
N LEU A 240 13.08 -7.51 8.23
CA LEU A 240 13.28 -6.84 6.95
C LEU A 240 14.49 -5.91 7.00
N ILE A 241 14.60 -5.05 8.02
CA ILE A 241 15.73 -4.13 8.20
C ILE A 241 17.04 -4.92 8.32
N GLY A 242 17.07 -5.96 9.15
CA GLY A 242 18.24 -6.82 9.28
C GLY A 242 18.67 -7.46 7.96
N ARG A 243 17.71 -8.01 7.21
CA ARG A 243 17.98 -8.60 5.89
C ARG A 243 18.41 -7.54 4.87
N TRP A 244 17.80 -6.36 4.88
CA TRP A 244 18.17 -5.24 4.01
C TRP A 244 19.60 -4.78 4.26
N VAL A 245 19.98 -4.53 5.52
CA VAL A 245 21.34 -4.12 5.90
C VAL A 245 22.37 -5.18 5.49
N THR A 246 22.05 -6.47 5.69
CA THR A 246 22.92 -7.58 5.25
C THR A 246 23.18 -7.56 3.74
N ASN A 247 22.14 -7.26 2.93
CA ASN A 247 22.25 -7.29 1.48
C ASN A 247 22.80 -5.99 0.87
N LYS A 248 22.45 -4.83 1.44
CA LYS A 248 22.73 -3.51 0.87
C LYS A 248 23.86 -2.76 1.57
N GLY A 249 24.29 -3.23 2.76
CA GLY A 249 25.32 -2.55 3.58
C GLY A 249 24.89 -1.20 4.15
N LYS A 250 23.60 -0.84 4.06
CA LYS A 250 23.06 0.44 4.55
C LYS A 250 21.62 0.29 5.02
N TRP A 251 21.19 1.21 5.88
CA TRP A 251 19.82 1.29 6.37
C TRP A 251 18.84 1.61 5.24
N PRO A 252 17.64 1.00 5.20
CA PRO A 252 16.58 1.41 4.27
C PRO A 252 16.01 2.79 4.62
N ASP A 253 15.35 3.45 3.68
CA ASP A 253 14.40 4.51 4.05
C ASP A 253 13.30 3.87 4.90
N PHE A 254 13.25 4.22 6.18
CA PHE A 254 12.31 3.66 7.16
C PHE A 254 11.81 4.74 8.11
N LYS A 255 10.51 4.70 8.42
CA LYS A 255 9.89 5.61 9.38
C LYS A 255 9.01 4.86 10.36
N LEU A 256 9.29 4.99 11.65
CA LEU A 256 8.32 4.67 12.71
C LEU A 256 7.32 5.84 12.80
N LEU A 257 6.04 5.53 12.64
CA LEU A 257 4.95 6.49 12.71
C LEU A 257 4.43 6.52 14.14
N GLU A 258 4.87 7.54 14.88
CA GLU A 258 4.49 7.74 16.30
C GLU A 258 2.99 8.00 16.42
N ALA A 259 2.37 7.56 17.51
CA ALA A 259 0.93 7.68 17.78
C ALA A 259 0.02 7.16 16.65
N ASN A 260 0.50 6.24 15.85
CA ASN A 260 -0.29 5.57 14.82
C ASN A 260 -0.61 4.14 15.25
N ASN A 261 -1.79 3.64 14.90
CA ASN A 261 -2.14 2.23 14.94
C ASN A 261 -2.13 1.63 13.52
N HIS A 262 -2.45 0.34 13.38
CA HIS A 262 -2.32 -0.39 12.13
C HIS A 262 -3.03 0.24 10.91
N ILE A 263 -4.15 0.94 11.11
CA ILE A 263 -4.94 1.51 10.00
C ILE A 263 -4.82 3.02 9.86
N SER A 264 -4.41 3.72 10.91
CA SER A 264 -4.36 5.18 10.93
C SER A 264 -3.42 5.81 9.88
N PRO A 265 -2.30 5.17 9.46
CA PRO A 265 -1.41 5.77 8.46
C PRO A 265 -2.11 6.18 7.17
N VAL A 266 -3.06 5.37 6.67
CA VAL A 266 -3.78 5.69 5.44
C VAL A 266 -5.05 6.49 5.69
N HIS A 267 -5.63 6.37 6.88
CA HIS A 267 -6.84 7.10 7.23
C HIS A 267 -6.62 8.60 7.44
N GLN A 268 -5.42 9.02 7.84
CA GLN A 268 -5.09 10.43 8.05
C GLN A 268 -4.74 11.19 6.77
N VAL A 269 -4.36 10.47 5.69
CA VAL A 269 -3.83 11.09 4.46
C VAL A 269 -4.80 12.12 3.90
N GLY A 270 -4.34 13.36 3.81
CA GLY A 270 -5.09 14.50 3.32
C GLY A 270 -6.04 15.14 4.34
N GLY A 271 -6.07 14.66 5.58
CA GLY A 271 -6.84 15.23 6.68
C GLY A 271 -6.12 16.36 7.41
N SER A 272 -6.77 16.93 8.43
CA SER A 272 -6.19 18.03 9.24
C SER A 272 -5.08 17.56 10.22
N GLU A 273 -5.03 16.28 10.54
CA GLU A 273 -4.01 15.65 11.41
C GLU A 273 -3.06 14.76 10.58
N ASP A 274 -2.82 15.12 9.31
CA ASP A 274 -2.02 14.32 8.37
C ASP A 274 -0.53 14.51 8.58
N GLU A 275 0.14 13.50 9.12
CA GLU A 275 1.61 13.41 9.22
C GLU A 275 2.22 12.47 8.15
N VAL A 276 1.38 11.65 7.51
CA VAL A 276 1.80 10.62 6.55
C VAL A 276 1.81 11.13 5.11
N GLY A 277 0.86 11.98 4.74
CA GLY A 277 0.83 12.61 3.42
C GLY A 277 2.13 13.36 3.09
N PRO A 278 2.65 14.24 3.98
CA PRO A 278 3.95 14.88 3.75
C PRO A 278 5.12 13.90 3.58
N LEU A 279 5.12 12.78 4.30
CA LEU A 279 6.13 11.72 4.14
C LEU A 279 6.01 11.04 2.78
N ILE A 280 4.78 10.73 2.34
CA ILE A 280 4.52 10.18 1.01
C ILE A 280 4.99 11.17 -0.06
N ALA A 281 4.64 12.48 0.08
CA ALA A 281 5.01 13.52 -0.86
C ALA A 281 6.54 13.62 -1.00
N TRP A 282 7.24 13.70 0.12
CA TRP A 282 8.71 13.71 0.11
C TRP A 282 9.30 12.52 -0.66
N PHE A 283 8.76 11.31 -0.43
CA PHE A 283 9.28 10.12 -1.11
C PHE A 283 8.96 10.13 -2.61
N VAL A 284 7.72 10.48 -2.99
CA VAL A 284 7.33 10.58 -4.40
C VAL A 284 8.21 11.58 -5.14
N GLU A 285 8.40 12.79 -4.61
CA GLU A 285 9.28 13.81 -5.19
C GLU A 285 10.73 13.31 -5.31
N LYS A 286 11.25 12.65 -4.27
CA LYS A 286 12.61 12.07 -4.25
C LYS A 286 12.85 11.10 -5.40
N VAL A 287 11.84 10.29 -5.78
CA VAL A 287 12.02 9.20 -6.76
C VAL A 287 11.53 9.55 -8.16
N THR A 288 10.77 10.65 -8.31
CA THR A 288 10.22 11.08 -9.61
C THR A 288 10.77 12.41 -10.11
N GLY A 289 11.52 13.13 -9.28
CA GLY A 289 12.07 14.47 -9.53
C GLY A 289 13.19 14.56 -10.56
#